data_4afd46073f28c6b009cea275e727bd1f
#
_entry.id   4afd46073f28c6b009cea275e727bd1f
#
_cell.length_a   1.000
_cell.length_b   1.000
_cell.length_c   1.000
_cell.angle_alpha   90.00
_cell.angle_beta   90.00
_cell.angle_gamma   90.00
#
_symmetry.space_group_name_H-M   'P 1'
#
loop_
_entity.id
_entity.type
_entity.pdbx_description
1 polymer ?
#
loop_
_entity_poly.entity_id
_entity_poly.type
_entity_poly.pdbx_seq_one_letter_code
_entity_poly.pdbx_strand_id
1 'polypeptide(L)'
;MPTVLIDADGCPVVDCALRICRPLQVPVLILCDTAHQIQREGARTLVFDKGLDSVDFALVNRVRPGDIVITQDYGLASMCLARRARVLNQNGLEYTADNIDLLLDRRWQNKRLLRAGKHPKGPAKRTKEQDAEFSRVFEALVQECLLSAE
;
A
#
# COMPACT_ATOMS: atom_id res chain seq x y z
N MET A 1 -14.55 -7.87 10.06
CA MET A 1 -13.93 -8.22 8.77
C MET A 1 -12.96 -7.11 8.35
N PRO A 2 -11.74 -7.44 7.95
CA PRO A 2 -10.78 -6.43 7.49
C PRO A 2 -11.22 -5.83 6.15
N THR A 3 -10.89 -4.56 5.95
CA THR A 3 -10.98 -3.90 4.65
C THR A 3 -9.57 -3.71 4.11
N VAL A 4 -9.39 -3.91 2.82
CA VAL A 4 -8.13 -3.63 2.14
C VAL A 4 -8.22 -2.24 1.53
N LEU A 5 -7.31 -1.35 1.92
CA LEU A 5 -7.23 0.01 1.39
C LEU A 5 -5.97 0.12 0.54
N ILE A 6 -6.12 0.57 -0.70
CA ILE A 6 -5.02 0.68 -1.65
C ILE A 6 -4.75 2.14 -1.94
N ASP A 7 -3.53 2.59 -1.64
CA ASP A 7 -2.98 3.84 -2.12
C ASP A 7 -2.58 3.61 -3.58
N ALA A 8 -3.47 3.98 -4.50
CA ALA A 8 -3.42 3.48 -5.86
C ALA A 8 -2.50 4.24 -6.80
N ASP A 9 -1.99 5.41 -6.40
CA ASP A 9 -1.09 6.19 -7.23
C ASP A 9 0.20 5.41 -7.49
N GLY A 10 0.42 5.06 -8.75
CA GLY A 10 1.59 4.27 -9.14
C GLY A 10 1.59 2.83 -8.65
N CYS A 11 0.48 2.32 -8.13
CA CYS A 11 0.42 0.97 -7.58
C CYS A 11 0.26 -0.07 -8.69
N PRO A 12 1.23 -1.00 -8.85
CA PRO A 12 1.16 -2.01 -9.93
C PRO A 12 0.38 -3.26 -9.55
N VAL A 13 -0.14 -3.37 -8.32
CA VAL A 13 -0.72 -4.62 -7.81
C VAL A 13 -2.21 -4.53 -7.49
N VAL A 14 -2.90 -3.51 -8.00
CA VAL A 14 -4.35 -3.37 -7.77
C VAL A 14 -5.10 -4.62 -8.23
N ASP A 15 -4.81 -5.09 -9.44
CA ASP A 15 -5.49 -6.27 -10.01
C ASP A 15 -5.11 -7.56 -9.28
N CYS A 16 -3.86 -7.69 -8.84
CA CYS A 16 -3.43 -8.82 -8.01
C CYS A 16 -4.21 -8.88 -6.70
N ALA A 17 -4.35 -7.73 -6.04
CA ALA A 17 -5.10 -7.64 -4.78
C ALA A 17 -6.57 -8.00 -4.97
N LEU A 18 -7.21 -7.52 -6.03
CA LEU A 18 -8.60 -7.81 -6.32
C LEU A 18 -8.82 -9.29 -6.62
N ARG A 19 -7.91 -9.91 -7.36
CA ARG A 19 -8.00 -11.33 -7.68
C ARG A 19 -8.03 -12.19 -6.42
N ILE A 20 -7.32 -11.77 -5.40
CA ILE A 20 -7.26 -12.48 -4.11
C ILE A 20 -8.47 -12.17 -3.24
N CYS A 21 -8.88 -10.90 -3.19
CA CYS A 21 -9.95 -10.47 -2.28
C CYS A 21 -11.35 -10.88 -2.75
N ARG A 22 -11.60 -10.91 -4.05
CA ARG A 22 -12.94 -11.23 -4.58
C ARG A 22 -13.47 -12.59 -4.11
N PRO A 23 -12.73 -13.70 -4.26
CA PRO A 23 -13.25 -15.01 -3.78
C PRO A 23 -13.47 -15.05 -2.29
N LEU A 24 -12.69 -14.27 -1.52
CA LEU A 24 -12.79 -14.22 -0.06
C LEU A 24 -13.84 -13.22 0.43
N GLN A 25 -14.45 -12.49 -0.49
CA GLN A 25 -15.44 -11.43 -0.19
C GLN A 25 -14.90 -10.36 0.77
N VAL A 26 -13.61 -10.09 0.69
CA VAL A 26 -12.97 -9.02 1.46
C VAL A 26 -13.16 -7.71 0.72
N PRO A 27 -13.73 -6.68 1.36
CA PRO A 27 -13.94 -5.40 0.68
C PRO A 27 -12.62 -4.71 0.36
N VAL A 28 -12.56 -4.11 -0.84
CA VAL A 28 -11.39 -3.36 -1.31
C VAL A 28 -11.81 -1.93 -1.58
N LEU A 29 -11.05 -1.00 -1.04
CA LEU A 29 -11.22 0.43 -1.23
C LEU A 29 -9.99 0.97 -1.94
N ILE A 30 -10.18 1.53 -3.13
CA ILE A 30 -9.12 2.14 -3.92
C ILE A 30 -9.19 3.65 -3.70
N LEU A 31 -8.08 4.24 -3.27
CA LEU A 31 -7.97 5.69 -3.09
C LEU A 31 -6.99 6.25 -4.11
N CYS A 32 -7.45 7.20 -4.90
CA CYS A 32 -6.65 7.81 -5.96
C CYS A 32 -6.96 9.29 -6.10
N ASP A 33 -6.11 10.02 -6.84
CA ASP A 33 -6.38 11.41 -7.16
C ASP A 33 -7.08 11.53 -8.53
N THR A 34 -7.46 12.77 -8.90
CA THR A 34 -8.15 13.04 -10.15
C THR A 34 -7.28 12.79 -11.39
N ALA A 35 -5.95 12.79 -11.23
CA ALA A 35 -5.01 12.55 -12.33
C ALA A 35 -4.78 11.06 -12.60
N HIS A 36 -5.06 10.19 -11.61
CA HIS A 36 -4.73 8.77 -11.67
C HIS A 36 -5.95 7.91 -11.29
N GLN A 37 -7.10 8.20 -11.89
CA GLN A 37 -8.34 7.49 -11.56
C GLN A 37 -8.29 6.03 -11.99
N ILE A 38 -8.60 5.14 -11.06
CA ILE A 38 -8.63 3.71 -11.27
C ILE A 38 -10.00 3.19 -10.87
N GLN A 39 -10.72 2.59 -11.82
CA GLN A 39 -12.02 1.96 -11.58
C GLN A 39 -11.88 0.47 -11.84
N ARG A 40 -12.32 -0.34 -10.90
CA ARG A 40 -12.29 -1.80 -11.02
C ARG A 40 -13.56 -2.40 -10.47
N GLU A 41 -14.09 -3.38 -11.17
CA GLU A 41 -15.23 -4.14 -10.69
C GLU A 41 -14.89 -4.88 -9.40
N GLY A 42 -15.81 -4.87 -8.45
CA GLY A 42 -15.60 -5.51 -7.15
C GLY A 42 -14.87 -4.67 -6.13
N ALA A 43 -14.52 -3.43 -6.48
CA ALA A 43 -13.89 -2.49 -5.57
C ALA A 43 -14.61 -1.16 -5.61
N ARG A 44 -14.60 -0.47 -4.47
CA ARG A 44 -15.08 0.91 -4.39
C ARG A 44 -13.89 1.85 -4.58
N THR A 45 -14.04 2.83 -5.45
CA THR A 45 -13.01 3.84 -5.69
C THR A 45 -13.42 5.18 -5.08
N LEU A 46 -12.53 5.78 -4.31
CA LEU A 46 -12.67 7.15 -3.81
C LEU A 46 -11.64 8.02 -4.52
N VAL A 47 -12.12 9.10 -5.13
CA VAL A 47 -11.28 10.04 -5.89
C VAL A 47 -11.18 11.34 -5.13
N PHE A 48 -9.96 11.84 -4.96
CA PHE A 48 -9.69 13.08 -4.24
C PHE A 48 -9.01 14.07 -5.17
N ASP A 49 -9.17 15.35 -4.87
CA ASP A 49 -8.52 16.40 -5.64
C ASP A 49 -7.01 16.23 -5.62
N LYS A 50 -6.38 16.58 -6.73
CA LYS A 50 -4.93 16.56 -6.85
C LYS A 50 -4.35 17.66 -5.96
N GLY A 51 -4.05 17.29 -4.73
CA GLY A 51 -3.46 18.17 -3.74
C GLY A 51 -2.42 17.45 -2.94
N LEU A 52 -1.60 18.21 -2.24
CA LEU A 52 -0.55 17.66 -1.42
C LEU A 52 -1.17 16.80 -0.31
N ASP A 53 -0.85 15.53 -0.31
CA ASP A 53 -1.23 14.55 0.72
C ASP A 53 -2.74 14.32 0.90
N SER A 54 -3.59 14.73 -0.06
CA SER A 54 -5.04 14.54 0.06
C SER A 54 -5.44 13.07 0.17
N VAL A 55 -4.85 12.21 -0.65
CA VAL A 55 -5.10 10.76 -0.62
C VAL A 55 -4.61 10.17 0.69
N ASP A 56 -3.42 10.58 1.13
CA ASP A 56 -2.81 10.07 2.37
C ASP A 56 -3.68 10.35 3.59
N PHE A 57 -4.12 11.59 3.77
CA PHE A 57 -5.00 11.95 4.88
C PHE A 57 -6.33 11.22 4.82
N ALA A 58 -6.91 11.10 3.64
CA ALA A 58 -8.17 10.38 3.46
C ALA A 58 -8.04 8.91 3.83
N LEU A 59 -6.92 8.27 3.45
CA LEU A 59 -6.67 6.88 3.76
C LEU A 59 -6.47 6.68 5.27
N VAL A 60 -5.61 7.48 5.89
CA VAL A 60 -5.34 7.38 7.34
C VAL A 60 -6.61 7.57 8.14
N ASN A 61 -7.47 8.49 7.74
CA ASN A 61 -8.72 8.76 8.45
C ASN A 61 -9.74 7.60 8.35
N ARG A 62 -9.60 6.75 7.35
CA ARG A 62 -10.51 5.62 7.13
C ARG A 62 -10.00 4.31 7.70
N VAL A 63 -8.70 4.16 7.88
CA VAL A 63 -8.12 2.89 8.31
C VAL A 63 -8.48 2.60 9.76
N ARG A 64 -8.81 1.33 10.03
CA ARG A 64 -9.17 0.84 11.37
C ARG A 64 -8.22 -0.27 11.78
N PRO A 65 -8.10 -0.54 13.09
CA PRO A 65 -7.30 -1.67 13.55
C PRO A 65 -7.73 -2.97 12.85
N GLY A 66 -6.77 -3.73 12.38
CA GLY A 66 -7.00 -4.97 11.64
C GLY A 66 -7.21 -4.83 10.15
N ASP A 67 -7.32 -3.60 9.63
CA ASP A 67 -7.36 -3.38 8.18
C ASP A 67 -5.99 -3.63 7.55
N ILE A 68 -6.00 -3.81 6.24
CA ILE A 68 -4.77 -4.03 5.45
C ILE A 68 -4.60 -2.86 4.49
N VAL A 69 -3.40 -2.30 4.44
CA VAL A 69 -3.08 -1.17 3.57
C VAL A 69 -1.96 -1.57 2.61
N ILE A 70 -2.11 -1.22 1.33
CA ILE A 70 -1.06 -1.39 0.33
C ILE A 70 -0.59 -0.01 -0.08
N THR A 71 0.67 0.30 0.16
CA THR A 71 1.27 1.58 -0.20
C THR A 71 2.78 1.46 -0.42
N GLN A 72 3.30 2.32 -1.29
CA GLN A 72 4.75 2.48 -1.51
C GLN A 72 5.31 3.64 -0.69
N ASP A 73 4.46 4.41 -0.03
CA ASP A 73 4.85 5.59 0.74
C ASP A 73 5.16 5.21 2.18
N TYR A 74 6.42 5.35 2.58
CA TYR A 74 6.87 4.98 3.93
C TYR A 74 6.24 5.84 5.02
N GLY A 75 6.02 7.12 4.75
CA GLY A 75 5.36 8.03 5.69
C GLY A 75 3.91 7.62 5.95
N LEU A 76 3.17 7.32 4.88
CA LEU A 76 1.81 6.83 5.00
C LEU A 76 1.78 5.47 5.72
N ALA A 77 2.71 4.57 5.40
CA ALA A 77 2.82 3.28 6.07
C ALA A 77 3.00 3.46 7.57
N SER A 78 3.88 4.38 7.98
CA SER A 78 4.12 4.67 9.39
C SER A 78 2.84 5.12 10.11
N MET A 79 2.08 6.01 9.49
CA MET A 79 0.80 6.48 10.05
C MET A 79 -0.23 5.37 10.19
N CYS A 80 -0.29 4.49 9.20
CA CYS A 80 -1.23 3.35 9.22
C CYS A 80 -0.84 2.31 10.29
N LEU A 81 0.46 2.08 10.47
CA LEU A 81 0.94 1.20 11.55
C LEU A 81 0.54 1.74 12.91
N ALA A 82 0.60 3.06 13.11
CA ALA A 82 0.18 3.70 14.35
C ALA A 82 -1.32 3.48 14.63
N ARG A 83 -2.11 3.23 13.60
CA ARG A 83 -3.54 2.90 13.72
C ARG A 83 -3.80 1.40 13.81
N ARG A 84 -2.76 0.59 13.97
CA ARG A 84 -2.83 -0.86 14.13
C ARG A 84 -3.31 -1.58 12.87
N ALA A 85 -3.09 -1.00 11.70
CA ALA A 85 -3.29 -1.69 10.44
C ALA A 85 -2.07 -2.54 10.11
N ARG A 86 -2.27 -3.54 9.25
CA ARG A 86 -1.17 -4.28 8.62
C ARG A 86 -0.85 -3.58 7.30
N VAL A 87 0.40 -3.33 7.02
CA VAL A 87 0.79 -2.52 5.85
C VAL A 87 1.81 -3.26 5.02
N LEU A 88 1.58 -3.27 3.70
CA LEU A 88 2.36 -4.06 2.75
C LEU A 88 2.76 -3.17 1.58
N ASN A 89 3.97 -3.38 1.03
CA ASN A 89 4.35 -2.71 -0.20
C ASN A 89 4.00 -3.57 -1.43
N GLN A 90 4.27 -3.05 -2.61
CA GLN A 90 3.94 -3.71 -3.89
C GLN A 90 4.77 -4.97 -4.16
N ASN A 91 5.83 -5.22 -3.41
CA ASN A 91 6.69 -6.39 -3.59
C ASN A 91 6.50 -7.45 -2.50
N GLY A 92 5.51 -7.27 -1.63
CA GLY A 92 5.25 -8.22 -0.55
C GLY A 92 6.05 -7.96 0.71
N LEU A 93 6.75 -6.83 0.81
CA LEU A 93 7.41 -6.45 2.06
C LEU A 93 6.36 -5.91 3.03
N GLU A 94 6.24 -6.54 4.19
CA GLU A 94 5.37 -6.02 5.24
C GLU A 94 6.13 -4.99 6.08
N TYR A 95 5.55 -3.79 6.18
CA TYR A 95 6.10 -2.76 7.06
C TYR A 95 5.75 -3.08 8.51
N THR A 96 6.73 -2.94 9.39
CA THR A 96 6.58 -3.18 10.83
C THR A 96 7.23 -2.04 11.61
N ALA A 97 6.97 -1.99 12.91
CA ALA A 97 7.65 -1.05 13.80
C ALA A 97 9.17 -1.23 13.74
N ASP A 98 9.64 -2.45 13.48
CA ASP A 98 11.07 -2.76 13.45
C ASP A 98 11.77 -2.25 12.18
N ASN A 99 11.09 -2.25 11.03
CA ASN A 99 11.73 -1.88 9.76
C ASN A 99 11.37 -0.49 9.26
N ILE A 100 10.29 0.12 9.73
CA ILE A 100 9.79 1.37 9.16
C ILE A 100 10.76 2.54 9.36
N ASP A 101 11.40 2.62 10.51
CA ASP A 101 12.35 3.70 10.80
C ASP A 101 13.57 3.63 9.89
N LEU A 102 14.07 2.42 9.64
CA LEU A 102 15.19 2.22 8.72
C LEU A 102 14.81 2.63 7.29
N LEU A 103 13.60 2.30 6.85
CA LEU A 103 13.12 2.65 5.51
C LEU A 103 12.94 4.17 5.35
N LEU A 104 12.45 4.85 6.38
CA LEU A 104 12.34 6.31 6.40
C LEU A 104 13.71 6.97 6.34
N ASP A 105 14.70 6.42 7.04
CA ASP A 105 16.09 6.90 7.03
C ASP A 105 16.71 6.76 5.63
N ARG A 106 16.49 5.64 4.95
CA ARG A 106 16.94 5.45 3.56
C ARG A 106 16.35 6.50 2.63
N ARG A 107 15.07 6.81 2.77
CA ARG A 107 14.41 7.85 1.98
C ARG A 107 15.09 9.19 2.17
N TRP A 108 15.43 9.53 3.41
CA TRP A 108 16.11 10.78 3.74
C TRP A 108 17.52 10.83 3.12
N GLN A 109 18.28 9.73 3.21
CA GLN A 109 19.61 9.63 2.62
C GLN A 109 19.57 9.78 1.11
N ASN A 110 18.59 9.17 0.44
CA ASN A 110 18.41 9.33 -1.01
C ASN A 110 18.13 10.78 -1.40
N LYS A 111 17.34 11.49 -0.63
CA LYS A 111 17.10 12.92 -0.84
C LYS A 111 18.38 13.74 -0.71
N ARG A 112 19.22 13.41 0.25
CA ARG A 112 20.53 14.06 0.41
C ARG A 112 21.42 13.83 -0.80
N LEU A 113 21.48 12.62 -1.32
CA LEU A 113 22.26 12.28 -2.52
C LEU A 113 21.81 13.10 -3.73
N LEU A 114 20.51 13.24 -3.92
CA LEU A 114 19.95 14.05 -5.01
C LEU A 114 20.35 15.52 -4.87
N ARG A 115 20.31 16.08 -3.66
CA ARG A 115 20.73 17.47 -3.41
C ARG A 115 22.23 17.68 -3.68
N ALA A 116 23.03 16.63 -3.48
CA ALA A 116 24.48 16.68 -3.78
C ALA A 116 24.80 16.42 -5.25
N GLY A 117 23.81 16.34 -6.12
CA GLY A 117 23.99 16.08 -7.54
C GLY A 117 24.26 14.62 -7.88
N LYS A 118 24.08 13.73 -6.91
CA LYS A 118 24.21 12.29 -7.10
C LYS A 118 22.82 11.68 -7.28
N HIS A 119 22.71 10.74 -8.21
CA HIS A 119 21.44 10.07 -8.47
C HIS A 119 21.52 8.62 -8.03
N PRO A 120 20.66 8.18 -7.10
CA PRO A 120 20.58 6.76 -6.79
C PRO A 120 20.12 6.00 -8.01
N LYS A 121 20.56 4.75 -8.14
CA LYS A 121 20.16 3.88 -9.26
C LYS A 121 18.64 3.68 -9.20
N GLY A 122 17.96 3.95 -10.31
CA GLY A 122 16.53 3.79 -10.43
C GLY A 122 16.10 2.33 -10.30
N PRO A 123 14.80 2.08 -10.01
CA PRO A 123 14.30 0.72 -9.92
C PRO A 123 14.35 0.02 -11.27
N ALA A 124 14.61 -1.27 -11.26
CA ALA A 124 14.51 -2.11 -12.43
C ALA A 124 13.05 -2.26 -12.86
N LYS A 125 12.81 -2.64 -14.12
CA LYS A 125 11.48 -2.93 -14.62
C LYS A 125 10.85 -4.06 -13.79
N ARG A 126 9.55 -3.89 -13.44
CA ARG A 126 8.83 -4.87 -12.65
C ARG A 126 8.70 -6.21 -13.38
N THR A 127 8.86 -7.30 -12.64
CA THR A 127 8.81 -8.66 -13.17
C THR A 127 7.54 -9.40 -12.71
N LYS A 128 7.22 -10.50 -13.41
CA LYS A 128 6.12 -11.39 -13.01
C LYS A 128 6.39 -12.06 -11.68
N GLU A 129 7.65 -12.31 -11.37
CA GLU A 129 8.06 -12.92 -10.09
C GLU A 129 7.75 -11.98 -8.92
N GLN A 130 7.88 -10.68 -9.12
CA GLN A 130 7.50 -9.69 -8.10
C GLN A 130 5.99 -9.70 -7.85
N ASP A 131 5.18 -9.81 -8.90
CA ASP A 131 3.73 -9.94 -8.75
C ASP A 131 3.35 -11.24 -8.03
N ALA A 132 4.01 -12.34 -8.35
CA ALA A 132 3.77 -13.62 -7.69
C ALA A 132 4.14 -13.58 -6.22
N GLU A 133 5.27 -12.96 -5.88
CA GLU A 133 5.70 -12.80 -4.49
C GLU A 133 4.74 -11.92 -3.70
N PHE A 134 4.32 -10.78 -4.27
CA PHE A 134 3.30 -9.95 -3.66
C PHE A 134 2.02 -10.74 -3.38
N SER A 135 1.54 -11.46 -4.39
CA SER A 135 0.30 -12.22 -4.29
C SER A 135 0.37 -13.30 -3.20
N ARG A 136 1.49 -14.00 -3.11
CA ARG A 136 1.72 -15.02 -2.09
C ARG A 136 1.66 -14.42 -0.67
N VAL A 137 2.39 -13.34 -0.46
CA VAL A 137 2.46 -12.69 0.86
C VAL A 137 1.11 -12.05 1.21
N PHE A 138 0.50 -11.37 0.26
CA PHE A 138 -0.78 -10.69 0.47
C PHE A 138 -1.89 -11.68 0.81
N GLU A 139 -1.99 -12.79 0.07
CA GLU A 139 -3.00 -13.81 0.36
C GLU A 139 -2.84 -14.39 1.76
N ALA A 140 -1.61 -14.71 2.16
CA ALA A 140 -1.35 -15.20 3.52
C ALA A 140 -1.75 -14.17 4.58
N LEU A 141 -1.46 -12.90 4.33
CA LEU A 141 -1.82 -11.82 5.25
C LEU A 141 -3.34 -11.65 5.36
N VAL A 142 -4.06 -11.70 4.25
CA VAL A 142 -5.52 -11.60 4.25
C VAL A 142 -6.13 -12.76 5.04
N GLN A 143 -5.65 -13.98 4.82
CA GLN A 143 -6.13 -15.16 5.55
C GLN A 143 -5.88 -15.01 7.05
N GLU A 144 -4.72 -14.56 7.44
CA GLU A 144 -4.36 -14.31 8.83
C GLU A 144 -5.31 -13.28 9.47
N CYS A 145 -5.57 -12.19 8.77
CA CYS A 145 -6.46 -11.14 9.28
C CYS A 145 -7.92 -11.61 9.36
N LEU A 146 -8.36 -12.45 8.44
CA LEU A 146 -9.70 -13.04 8.51
C LEU A 146 -9.86 -13.95 9.73
N LEU A 147 -8.85 -14.75 10.05
CA LEU A 147 -8.87 -15.61 11.22
C LEU A 147 -8.89 -14.80 12.52
N SER A 148 -8.15 -13.69 12.55
CA SER A 148 -8.08 -12.83 13.74
C SER A 148 -9.38 -12.06 14.00
N ALA A 149 -10.22 -11.89 12.96
CA ALA A 149 -11.48 -11.15 13.06
C ALA A 149 -12.62 -12.00 13.63
N GLU A 150 -12.43 -13.30 13.74
CA GLU A 150 -13.44 -14.23 14.27
C GLU A 150 -13.50 -14.22 15.79
#